data_b3e8f26088ea067d8f8481b00e8f975e
#
_entry.id   b3e8f26088ea067d8f8481b00e8f975e
#
_cell.length_a   1.000
_cell.length_b   1.000
_cell.length_c   1.000
_cell.angle_alpha   90.00
_cell.angle_beta   90.00
_cell.angle_gamma   90.00
#
_symmetry.space_group_name_H-M   'P 1'
#
loop_
_entity.id
_entity.type
_entity.pdbx_description
1 polymer ?
#
loop_
_entity_poly.entity_id
_entity_poly.type
_entity_poly.pdbx_seq_one_letter_code
_entity_poly.pdbx_strand_id
1 'polypeptide(L)'
;SHPFCPRSLLNEHRSNLLVGSGCANGEVFYASLRRNEEAIKQAVDYYDFIEVQPLENLIYLVNSNEVNSIDMLKQIVMDYVNIARNKNKLICATGDVHYLNKEQKKYRDIYIESTGVGNTLHPLRHYNKDNPSLYYENPDQHFRTTEEMLDCFKWMGDKFAYEIVVTNTNKVADMCENFDPIPNKLFTPTIENCDNMLRDLCYSTAHELYGENLPELIATRLKKELDG
;
A
#
# COMPACT_ATOMS: atom_id res chain seq x y z
N SER A 1 -8.34 -10.75 5.88
CA SER A 1 -8.41 -9.58 6.77
C SER A 1 -7.60 -8.45 6.17
N HIS A 2 -8.13 -7.24 6.18
CA HIS A 2 -7.36 -6.06 5.79
C HIS A 2 -6.59 -5.55 7.01
N PRO A 3 -5.30 -5.20 6.87
CA PRO A 3 -4.56 -4.55 7.93
C PRO A 3 -5.22 -3.20 8.24
N PHE A 4 -5.43 -2.95 9.51
CA PHE A 4 -6.03 -1.71 9.98
C PHE A 4 -5.17 -1.10 11.09
N CYS A 5 -4.79 0.16 10.92
CA CYS A 5 -4.04 0.92 11.91
C CYS A 5 -4.91 2.07 12.43
N PRO A 6 -5.33 2.06 13.69
CA PRO A 6 -6.07 3.19 14.28
C PRO A 6 -5.22 4.46 14.27
N ARG A 7 -5.85 5.61 14.03
CA ARG A 7 -5.16 6.92 14.07
C ARG A 7 -4.51 7.21 15.44
N SER A 8 -5.08 6.71 16.53
CA SER A 8 -4.47 6.82 17.86
C SER A 8 -3.10 6.17 17.92
N LEU A 9 -2.96 4.93 17.40
CA LEU A 9 -1.68 4.23 17.34
C LEU A 9 -0.69 4.92 16.40
N LEU A 10 -1.18 5.42 15.25
CA LEU A 10 -0.33 6.20 14.34
C LEU A 10 0.21 7.46 15.02
N ASN A 11 -0.61 8.14 15.83
CA ASN A 11 -0.21 9.34 16.55
C ASN A 11 0.84 9.06 17.66
N GLU A 12 0.82 7.88 18.29
CA GLU A 12 1.84 7.47 19.27
C GLU A 12 3.24 7.36 18.64
N HIS A 13 3.31 7.02 17.36
CA HIS A 13 4.57 6.86 16.62
C HIS A 13 4.84 8.02 15.65
N ARG A 14 4.07 9.09 15.71
CA ARG A 14 4.04 10.19 14.74
C ARG A 14 5.39 10.88 14.54
N SER A 15 6.21 10.95 15.60
CA SER A 15 7.54 11.58 15.56
C SER A 15 8.55 10.87 14.65
N ASN A 16 8.33 9.60 14.34
CA ASN A 16 9.22 8.78 13.52
C ASN A 16 8.61 8.43 12.16
N LEU A 17 7.51 9.08 11.77
CA LEU A 17 6.76 8.77 10.56
C LEU A 17 6.53 10.02 9.71
N LEU A 18 6.71 9.87 8.41
CA LEU A 18 6.15 10.76 7.40
C LEU A 18 4.85 10.14 6.88
N VAL A 19 3.75 10.85 7.04
CA VAL A 19 2.42 10.35 6.67
C VAL A 19 1.88 11.14 5.49
N GLY A 20 1.72 10.45 4.35
CA GLY A 20 1.09 10.99 3.15
C GLY A 20 -0.43 10.83 3.16
N SER A 21 -1.11 11.62 2.34
CA SER A 21 -2.58 11.62 2.28
C SER A 21 -3.19 10.42 1.56
N GLY A 22 -2.38 9.60 0.91
CA GLY A 22 -2.81 8.41 0.17
C GLY A 22 -3.51 8.71 -1.16
N CYS A 23 -4.11 7.68 -1.72
CA CYS A 23 -4.74 7.69 -3.05
C CYS A 23 -6.18 8.23 -3.04
N ALA A 24 -6.94 7.93 -4.10
CA ALA A 24 -8.36 8.28 -4.24
C ALA A 24 -9.25 7.77 -3.09
N ASN A 25 -8.81 6.74 -2.36
CA ASN A 25 -9.48 6.25 -1.16
C ASN A 25 -9.04 6.98 0.11
N GLY A 26 -8.10 7.94 0.00
CA GLY A 26 -7.61 8.75 1.11
C GLY A 26 -8.62 9.82 1.54
N GLU A 27 -8.50 10.23 2.79
CA GLU A 27 -9.43 11.16 3.44
C GLU A 27 -9.47 12.53 2.74
N VAL A 28 -8.31 13.02 2.25
CA VAL A 28 -8.21 14.32 1.57
C VAL A 28 -8.99 14.32 0.26
N PHE A 29 -8.78 13.28 -0.58
CA PHE A 29 -9.50 13.18 -1.85
C PHE A 29 -10.99 12.97 -1.62
N TYR A 30 -11.36 12.12 -0.66
CA TYR A 30 -12.76 11.86 -0.33
C TYR A 30 -13.50 13.12 0.15
N ALA A 31 -12.86 13.94 0.99
CA ALA A 31 -13.42 15.21 1.43
C ALA A 31 -13.60 16.19 0.25
N SER A 32 -12.63 16.21 -0.70
CA SER A 32 -12.69 17.03 -1.89
C SER A 32 -13.77 16.56 -2.86
N LEU A 33 -13.93 15.26 -3.06
CA LEU A 33 -15.00 14.68 -3.88
C LEU A 33 -16.40 15.10 -3.36
N ARG A 34 -16.56 15.21 -2.05
CA ARG A 34 -17.77 15.70 -1.40
C ARG A 34 -17.87 17.23 -1.31
N ARG A 35 -16.85 17.94 -1.82
CA ARG A 35 -16.78 19.41 -1.85
C ARG A 35 -16.96 20.05 -0.46
N ASN A 36 -16.46 19.40 0.55
CA ASN A 36 -16.48 19.90 1.93
C ASN A 36 -15.15 20.57 2.27
N GLU A 37 -15.06 21.88 2.05
CA GLU A 37 -13.83 22.66 2.23
C GLU A 37 -13.25 22.56 3.64
N GLU A 38 -14.09 22.57 4.65
CA GLU A 38 -13.63 22.45 6.06
C GLU A 38 -13.04 21.08 6.35
N ALA A 39 -13.67 20.00 5.86
CA ALA A 39 -13.14 18.67 5.98
C ALA A 39 -11.81 18.51 5.20
N ILE A 40 -11.67 19.14 4.02
CA ILE A 40 -10.40 19.16 3.28
C ILE A 40 -9.30 19.82 4.14
N LYS A 41 -9.60 21.00 4.70
CA LYS A 41 -8.64 21.73 5.54
C LYS A 41 -8.16 20.89 6.74
N GLN A 42 -9.09 20.23 7.44
CA GLN A 42 -8.79 19.38 8.58
C GLN A 42 -7.97 18.15 8.17
N ALA A 43 -8.33 17.51 7.06
CA ALA A 43 -7.59 16.37 6.54
C ALA A 43 -6.16 16.77 6.12
N VAL A 44 -6.01 17.87 5.37
CA VAL A 44 -4.70 18.39 4.93
C VAL A 44 -3.80 18.72 6.14
N ASP A 45 -4.34 19.23 7.23
CA ASP A 45 -3.55 19.56 8.43
C ASP A 45 -2.89 18.32 9.04
N TYR A 46 -3.53 17.17 8.98
CA TYR A 46 -3.05 15.95 9.59
C TYR A 46 -1.81 15.35 8.90
N TYR A 47 -1.72 15.45 7.58
CA TYR A 47 -0.67 14.81 6.79
C TYR A 47 0.59 15.68 6.66
N ASP A 48 1.76 15.04 6.51
CA ASP A 48 3.03 15.73 6.29
C ASP A 48 3.17 16.19 4.84
N PHE A 49 2.69 15.37 3.92
CA PHE A 49 2.62 15.71 2.50
C PHE A 49 1.31 15.23 1.89
N ILE A 50 0.92 15.90 0.81
CA ILE A 50 -0.34 15.63 0.12
C ILE A 50 -0.03 14.97 -1.22
N GLU A 51 -0.68 13.86 -1.48
CA GLU A 51 -0.52 13.12 -2.72
C GLU A 51 -1.55 13.57 -3.75
N VAL A 52 -1.08 13.65 -5.00
CA VAL A 52 -1.91 13.94 -6.16
C VAL A 52 -1.66 12.88 -7.22
N GLN A 53 -2.74 12.35 -7.80
CA GLN A 53 -2.66 11.27 -8.78
C GLN A 53 -2.98 11.77 -10.19
N PRO A 54 -2.46 11.08 -11.25
CA PRO A 54 -2.87 11.31 -12.62
C PRO A 54 -4.39 11.24 -12.75
N LEU A 55 -4.96 12.10 -13.62
CA LEU A 55 -6.41 12.08 -13.87
C LEU A 55 -6.87 10.75 -14.45
N GLU A 56 -6.01 10.04 -15.16
CA GLU A 56 -6.26 8.71 -15.71
C GLU A 56 -6.57 7.67 -14.61
N ASN A 57 -5.99 7.85 -13.42
CA ASN A 57 -6.29 7.00 -12.26
C ASN A 57 -7.69 7.26 -11.70
N LEU A 58 -8.26 8.45 -11.96
CA LEU A 58 -9.51 8.94 -11.41
C LEU A 58 -10.65 8.99 -12.43
N ILE A 59 -10.34 8.71 -13.70
CA ILE A 59 -11.31 8.85 -14.82
C ILE A 59 -12.56 7.97 -14.65
N TYR A 60 -12.44 6.89 -13.92
CA TYR A 60 -13.57 6.01 -13.62
C TYR A 60 -14.72 6.75 -12.90
N LEU A 61 -14.43 7.81 -12.14
CA LEU A 61 -15.43 8.63 -11.48
C LEU A 61 -16.28 9.41 -12.50
N VAL A 62 -15.67 9.80 -13.63
CA VAL A 62 -16.39 10.43 -14.72
C VAL A 62 -17.17 9.38 -15.52
N ASN A 63 -16.55 8.25 -15.78
CA ASN A 63 -17.16 7.16 -16.54
C ASN A 63 -18.36 6.53 -15.81
N SER A 64 -18.32 6.48 -14.47
CA SER A 64 -19.42 6.04 -13.61
C SER A 64 -20.52 7.09 -13.39
N ASN A 65 -20.35 8.31 -13.90
CA ASN A 65 -21.23 9.47 -13.65
C ASN A 65 -21.24 9.93 -12.18
N GLU A 66 -20.26 9.55 -11.37
CA GLU A 66 -20.09 10.10 -10.02
C GLU A 66 -19.57 11.54 -10.06
N VAL A 67 -18.75 11.86 -11.07
CA VAL A 67 -18.30 13.19 -11.41
C VAL A 67 -18.75 13.54 -12.83
N ASN A 68 -19.37 14.70 -13.01
CA ASN A 68 -20.06 15.04 -14.26
C ASN A 68 -19.13 15.27 -15.46
N SER A 69 -17.86 15.62 -15.24
CA SER A 69 -16.91 15.91 -16.32
C SER A 69 -15.47 15.89 -15.86
N ILE A 70 -14.55 15.78 -16.82
CA ILE A 70 -13.10 15.91 -16.56
C ILE A 70 -12.75 17.28 -15.94
N ASP A 71 -13.41 18.34 -16.37
CA ASP A 71 -13.16 19.68 -15.80
C ASP A 71 -13.63 19.76 -14.33
N MET A 72 -14.73 19.10 -13.99
CA MET A 72 -15.15 18.97 -12.61
C MET A 72 -14.13 18.13 -11.80
N LEU A 73 -13.60 17.07 -12.38
CA LEU A 73 -12.56 16.24 -11.73
C LEU A 73 -11.29 17.06 -11.48
N LYS A 74 -10.84 17.86 -12.47
CA LYS A 74 -9.72 18.79 -12.29
C LYS A 74 -9.99 19.79 -11.17
N GLN A 75 -11.22 20.32 -11.07
CA GLN A 75 -11.58 21.23 -10.00
C GLN A 75 -11.51 20.57 -8.63
N ILE A 76 -12.01 19.34 -8.49
CA ILE A 76 -11.92 18.55 -7.26
C ILE A 76 -10.45 18.38 -6.84
N VAL A 77 -9.56 18.06 -7.78
CA VAL A 77 -8.13 17.96 -7.51
C VAL A 77 -7.53 19.29 -7.10
N MET A 78 -7.89 20.39 -7.80
CA MET A 78 -7.36 21.71 -7.47
C MET A 78 -7.87 22.25 -6.14
N ASP A 79 -9.05 21.86 -5.67
CA ASP A 79 -9.59 22.30 -4.38
C ASP A 79 -8.65 21.92 -3.23
N TYR A 80 -8.23 20.65 -3.13
CA TYR A 80 -7.30 20.24 -2.07
C TYR A 80 -5.86 20.66 -2.34
N VAL A 81 -5.41 20.72 -3.60
CA VAL A 81 -4.09 21.22 -3.98
C VAL A 81 -3.90 22.68 -3.55
N ASN A 82 -4.89 23.54 -3.79
CA ASN A 82 -4.82 24.94 -3.39
C ASN A 82 -4.81 25.11 -1.87
N ILE A 83 -5.62 24.33 -1.16
CA ILE A 83 -5.62 24.32 0.32
C ILE A 83 -4.24 23.88 0.84
N ALA A 84 -3.67 22.81 0.28
CA ALA A 84 -2.35 22.31 0.66
C ALA A 84 -1.25 23.36 0.41
N ARG A 85 -1.28 24.05 -0.74
CA ARG A 85 -0.34 25.15 -1.05
C ARG A 85 -0.47 26.31 -0.06
N ASN A 86 -1.68 26.74 0.24
CA ASN A 86 -1.93 27.81 1.20
C ASN A 86 -1.44 27.46 2.63
N LYS A 87 -1.36 26.17 2.94
CA LYS A 87 -0.85 25.65 4.21
C LYS A 87 0.65 25.28 4.14
N ASN A 88 1.33 25.59 3.04
CA ASN A 88 2.75 25.26 2.81
C ASN A 88 3.07 23.75 2.95
N LYS A 89 2.11 22.87 2.66
CA LYS A 89 2.34 21.43 2.62
C LYS A 89 3.10 21.04 1.36
N LEU A 90 3.99 20.05 1.46
CA LEU A 90 4.56 19.42 0.27
C LEU A 90 3.44 18.68 -0.48
N ILE A 91 3.44 18.84 -1.81
CA ILE A 91 2.51 18.14 -2.69
C ILE A 91 3.34 17.24 -3.58
N CYS A 92 3.05 15.95 -3.60
CA CYS A 92 3.80 14.95 -4.36
C CYS A 92 2.88 14.24 -5.35
N ALA A 93 3.32 14.14 -6.59
CA ALA A 93 2.65 13.31 -7.59
C ALA A 93 2.98 11.84 -7.36
N THR A 94 1.95 10.99 -7.20
CA THR A 94 2.10 9.56 -7.00
C THR A 94 1.29 8.77 -8.03
N GLY A 95 1.84 7.64 -8.49
CA GLY A 95 1.25 6.87 -9.59
C GLY A 95 0.14 5.91 -9.19
N ASP A 96 0.02 5.57 -7.89
CA ASP A 96 -0.87 4.50 -7.40
C ASP A 96 -0.73 3.21 -8.25
N VAL A 97 0.53 2.75 -8.39
CA VAL A 97 0.91 1.70 -9.32
C VAL A 97 0.36 0.35 -8.89
N HIS A 98 -0.34 -0.34 -9.80
CA HIS A 98 -0.89 -1.67 -9.59
C HIS A 98 -0.34 -2.72 -10.58
N TYR A 99 0.34 -2.30 -11.64
CA TYR A 99 1.00 -3.17 -12.61
C TYR A 99 2.15 -2.42 -13.33
N LEU A 100 3.08 -3.18 -13.93
CA LEU A 100 4.31 -2.61 -14.44
C LEU A 100 4.11 -1.94 -15.81
N ASN A 101 3.59 -2.66 -16.80
CA ASN A 101 3.47 -2.18 -18.18
C ASN A 101 2.01 -2.00 -18.58
N LYS A 102 1.73 -1.08 -19.49
CA LYS A 102 0.37 -0.79 -20.01
C LYS A 102 -0.37 -2.04 -20.50
N GLU A 103 0.33 -2.97 -21.13
CA GLU A 103 -0.23 -4.22 -21.64
C GLU A 103 -0.74 -5.15 -20.54
N GLN A 104 -0.28 -4.96 -19.31
CA GLN A 104 -0.70 -5.74 -18.13
C GLN A 104 -2.02 -5.27 -17.55
N LYS A 105 -2.56 -4.13 -18.01
CA LYS A 105 -3.88 -3.63 -17.60
C LYS A 105 -4.95 -4.70 -17.69
N LYS A 106 -4.93 -5.51 -18.76
CA LYS A 106 -5.86 -6.63 -18.96
C LYS A 106 -5.89 -7.65 -17.80
N TYR A 107 -4.73 -7.89 -17.16
CA TYR A 107 -4.65 -8.80 -16.01
C TYR A 107 -5.24 -8.15 -14.75
N ARG A 108 -5.01 -6.83 -14.60
CA ARG A 108 -5.64 -6.05 -13.54
C ARG A 108 -7.15 -6.01 -13.69
N ASP A 109 -7.66 -5.84 -14.91
CA ASP A 109 -9.11 -5.83 -15.20
C ASP A 109 -9.73 -7.19 -14.87
N ILE A 110 -9.09 -8.29 -15.25
CA ILE A 110 -9.54 -9.64 -14.87
C ILE A 110 -9.57 -9.81 -13.35
N TYR A 111 -8.56 -9.32 -12.65
CA TYR A 111 -8.50 -9.37 -11.19
C TYR A 111 -9.65 -8.58 -10.54
N ILE A 112 -9.91 -7.36 -11.02
CA ILE A 112 -11.00 -6.50 -10.54
C ILE A 112 -12.37 -7.16 -10.74
N GLU A 113 -12.60 -7.76 -11.90
CA GLU A 113 -13.89 -8.34 -12.27
C GLU A 113 -14.10 -9.75 -11.71
N SER A 114 -13.03 -10.44 -11.31
CA SER A 114 -13.13 -11.77 -10.74
C SER A 114 -13.63 -11.77 -9.30
N THR A 115 -14.25 -12.86 -8.91
CA THR A 115 -14.65 -13.08 -7.51
C THR A 115 -13.45 -13.62 -6.73
N GLY A 116 -13.09 -12.96 -5.65
CA GLY A 116 -12.02 -13.37 -4.76
C GLY A 116 -12.41 -14.48 -3.78
N VAL A 117 -11.47 -14.86 -2.94
CA VAL A 117 -11.67 -15.89 -1.90
C VAL A 117 -12.82 -15.47 -0.98
N GLY A 118 -13.70 -16.41 -0.67
CA GLY A 118 -14.88 -16.16 0.17
C GLY A 118 -15.96 -15.29 -0.50
N ASN A 119 -16.03 -15.31 -1.82
CA ASN A 119 -16.96 -14.51 -2.61
C ASN A 119 -16.79 -12.98 -2.42
N THR A 120 -15.61 -12.54 -2.06
CA THR A 120 -15.31 -11.10 -1.96
C THR A 120 -15.25 -10.46 -3.34
N LEU A 121 -15.78 -9.24 -3.45
CA LEU A 121 -15.77 -8.46 -4.69
C LEU A 121 -14.78 -7.29 -4.54
N HIS A 122 -14.08 -6.99 -5.62
CA HIS A 122 -13.20 -5.82 -5.65
C HIS A 122 -14.04 -4.52 -5.63
N PRO A 123 -13.62 -3.47 -4.88
CA PRO A 123 -14.38 -2.21 -4.83
C PRO A 123 -14.61 -1.54 -6.20
N LEU A 124 -13.69 -1.71 -7.14
CA LEU A 124 -13.83 -1.19 -8.51
C LEU A 124 -14.61 -2.11 -9.45
N ARG A 125 -15.09 -3.25 -8.95
CA ARG A 125 -15.87 -4.17 -9.79
C ARG A 125 -17.21 -3.53 -10.15
N HIS A 126 -17.49 -3.45 -11.44
CA HIS A 126 -18.71 -2.84 -11.98
C HIS A 126 -19.36 -3.65 -13.10
N TYR A 127 -18.74 -4.76 -13.52
CA TYR A 127 -19.34 -5.62 -14.55
C TYR A 127 -20.66 -6.21 -14.05
N ASN A 128 -21.71 -5.95 -14.81
CA ASN A 128 -23.04 -6.52 -14.59
C ASN A 128 -23.43 -7.36 -15.82
N LYS A 129 -23.64 -8.67 -15.61
CA LYS A 129 -24.08 -9.60 -16.65
C LYS A 129 -25.41 -9.19 -17.28
N ASP A 130 -26.32 -8.65 -16.46
CA ASP A 130 -27.68 -8.33 -16.87
C ASP A 130 -27.76 -6.98 -17.60
N ASN A 131 -26.73 -6.15 -17.46
CA ASN A 131 -26.62 -4.86 -18.16
C ASN A 131 -25.18 -4.52 -18.56
N PRO A 132 -24.64 -5.18 -19.61
CA PRO A 132 -23.28 -4.93 -20.08
C PRO A 132 -23.04 -3.49 -20.57
N SER A 133 -24.08 -2.73 -20.90
CA SER A 133 -23.99 -1.35 -21.35
C SER A 133 -23.55 -0.38 -20.24
N LEU A 134 -23.59 -0.79 -18.98
CA LEU A 134 -23.07 -0.01 -17.85
C LEU A 134 -21.56 -0.21 -17.63
N TYR A 135 -20.91 -1.07 -18.42
CA TYR A 135 -19.47 -1.25 -18.31
C TYR A 135 -18.73 0.03 -18.71
N TYR A 136 -17.76 0.41 -17.91
CA TYR A 136 -16.81 1.47 -18.22
C TYR A 136 -15.37 0.97 -17.95
N GLU A 137 -14.40 1.67 -18.51
CA GLU A 137 -13.01 1.27 -18.43
C GLU A 137 -12.44 1.54 -17.03
N ASN A 138 -11.72 0.55 -16.48
CA ASN A 138 -11.00 0.67 -15.22
C ASN A 138 -9.84 1.69 -15.33
N PRO A 139 -9.40 2.27 -14.20
CA PRO A 139 -8.30 3.23 -14.20
C PRO A 139 -7.01 2.66 -14.77
N ASP A 140 -6.21 3.52 -15.40
CA ASP A 140 -4.87 3.19 -15.86
C ASP A 140 -3.86 3.47 -14.76
N GLN A 141 -3.32 2.39 -14.16
CA GLN A 141 -2.45 2.42 -12.98
C GLN A 141 -1.12 1.69 -13.23
N HIS A 142 -0.57 1.81 -14.44
CA HIS A 142 0.76 1.26 -14.74
C HIS A 142 1.89 2.08 -14.10
N PHE A 143 3.06 1.47 -13.99
CA PHE A 143 4.28 2.18 -13.56
C PHE A 143 4.71 3.17 -14.66
N ARG A 144 4.57 4.47 -14.37
CA ARG A 144 4.93 5.56 -15.29
C ARG A 144 6.38 5.99 -15.09
N THR A 145 7.06 6.31 -16.18
CA THR A 145 8.34 7.00 -16.14
C THR A 145 8.17 8.45 -15.65
N THR A 146 9.27 9.12 -15.33
CA THR A 146 9.23 10.54 -14.94
C THR A 146 8.62 11.40 -16.03
N GLU A 147 8.95 11.15 -17.29
CA GLU A 147 8.39 11.87 -18.45
C GLU A 147 6.88 11.64 -18.55
N GLU A 148 6.42 10.42 -18.44
CA GLU A 148 4.98 10.09 -18.45
C GLU A 148 4.26 10.76 -17.28
N MET A 149 4.85 10.77 -16.09
CA MET A 149 4.28 11.49 -14.93
C MET A 149 4.21 13.00 -15.19
N LEU A 150 5.26 13.60 -15.71
CA LEU A 150 5.23 15.04 -16.08
C LEU A 150 4.12 15.33 -17.08
N ASP A 151 3.94 14.48 -18.10
CA ASP A 151 2.87 14.61 -19.09
C ASP A 151 1.47 14.57 -18.45
N CYS A 152 1.25 13.68 -17.51
CA CYS A 152 -0.01 13.57 -16.77
C CYS A 152 -0.39 14.84 -16.01
N PHE A 153 0.58 15.65 -15.60
CA PHE A 153 0.35 16.87 -14.81
C PHE A 153 0.55 18.19 -15.57
N LYS A 154 0.83 18.16 -16.87
CA LYS A 154 0.98 19.37 -17.71
C LYS A 154 -0.22 20.33 -17.63
N TRP A 155 -1.41 19.81 -17.40
CA TRP A 155 -2.62 20.62 -17.26
C TRP A 155 -2.60 21.56 -16.04
N MET A 156 -1.71 21.31 -15.06
CA MET A 156 -1.46 22.19 -13.90
C MET A 156 -0.39 23.25 -14.19
N GLY A 157 0.24 23.21 -15.38
CA GLY A 157 1.38 24.03 -15.79
C GLY A 157 2.72 23.36 -15.53
N ASP A 158 3.64 23.47 -16.48
CA ASP A 158 4.93 22.74 -16.52
C ASP A 158 5.76 22.92 -15.25
N LYS A 159 5.83 24.16 -14.75
CA LYS A 159 6.60 24.47 -13.53
C LYS A 159 6.06 23.73 -12.30
N PHE A 160 4.75 23.73 -12.13
CA PHE A 160 4.12 23.06 -10.99
C PHE A 160 4.14 21.54 -11.17
N ALA A 161 3.96 21.04 -12.39
CA ALA A 161 4.13 19.62 -12.70
C ALA A 161 5.53 19.13 -12.30
N TYR A 162 6.59 19.87 -12.68
CA TYR A 162 7.97 19.52 -12.29
C TYR A 162 8.17 19.58 -10.77
N GLU A 163 7.59 20.57 -10.11
CA GLU A 163 7.66 20.70 -8.66
C GLU A 163 7.10 19.48 -7.95
N ILE A 164 5.90 19.02 -8.33
CA ILE A 164 5.22 17.92 -7.63
C ILE A 164 5.73 16.53 -8.04
N VAL A 165 6.17 16.37 -9.29
CA VAL A 165 6.66 15.07 -9.82
C VAL A 165 8.11 14.82 -9.43
N VAL A 166 8.98 15.84 -9.45
CA VAL A 166 10.41 15.67 -9.28
C VAL A 166 10.90 16.30 -7.98
N THR A 167 10.67 17.61 -7.80
CA THR A 167 11.29 18.32 -6.68
C THR A 167 10.78 17.85 -5.32
N ASN A 168 9.47 17.78 -5.16
CA ASN A 168 8.87 17.47 -3.87
C ASN A 168 8.96 15.98 -3.52
N THR A 169 8.90 15.09 -4.51
CA THR A 169 9.09 13.65 -4.29
C THR A 169 10.50 13.34 -3.79
N ASN A 170 11.53 14.00 -4.36
CA ASN A 170 12.89 13.90 -3.85
C ASN A 170 13.02 14.47 -2.43
N LYS A 171 12.40 15.63 -2.13
CA LYS A 171 12.40 16.18 -0.77
C LYS A 171 11.82 15.20 0.25
N VAL A 172 10.71 14.54 -0.06
CA VAL A 172 10.11 13.54 0.84
C VAL A 172 11.06 12.35 1.03
N ALA A 173 11.69 11.88 -0.05
CA ALA A 173 12.69 10.81 0.04
C ALA A 173 13.90 11.22 0.91
N ASP A 174 14.40 12.44 0.76
CA ASP A 174 15.53 12.97 1.53
C ASP A 174 15.21 13.16 3.03
N MET A 175 13.93 13.25 3.41
CA MET A 175 13.49 13.30 4.80
C MET A 175 13.49 11.92 5.47
N CYS A 176 13.60 10.84 4.71
CA CYS A 176 13.62 9.48 5.23
C CYS A 176 15.06 9.06 5.58
N GLU A 177 15.25 8.53 6.78
CA GLU A 177 16.54 7.96 7.21
C GLU A 177 16.66 6.49 6.79
N ASN A 178 17.90 6.05 6.54
CA ASN A 178 18.16 4.63 6.32
C ASN A 178 18.06 3.88 7.65
N PHE A 179 17.24 2.85 7.70
CA PHE A 179 17.12 1.97 8.85
C PHE A 179 16.84 0.53 8.41
N ASP A 180 17.21 -0.43 9.25
CA ASP A 180 16.88 -1.83 9.04
C ASP A 180 15.52 -2.13 9.69
N PRO A 181 14.44 -2.30 8.88
CA PRO A 181 13.09 -2.52 9.40
C PRO A 181 12.94 -3.88 10.08
N ILE A 182 13.80 -4.83 9.73
CA ILE A 182 13.82 -6.17 10.32
C ILE A 182 15.17 -6.36 11.02
N PRO A 183 15.19 -6.47 12.35
CA PRO A 183 16.44 -6.75 13.07
C PRO A 183 17.10 -8.04 12.57
N ASN A 184 18.40 -7.96 12.26
CA ASN A 184 19.17 -9.12 11.79
C ASN A 184 19.51 -10.06 12.95
N LYS A 185 18.47 -10.57 13.60
CA LYS A 185 18.58 -11.56 14.69
C LYS A 185 17.35 -12.47 14.70
N LEU A 186 17.55 -13.68 15.17
CA LEU A 186 16.44 -14.60 15.43
C LEU A 186 15.81 -14.27 16.80
N PHE A 187 14.49 -14.24 16.83
CA PHE A 187 13.69 -14.09 18.05
C PHE A 187 13.11 -15.48 18.41
N THR A 188 13.89 -16.27 19.10
CA THR A 188 13.43 -17.57 19.59
C THR A 188 12.71 -17.38 20.93
N PRO A 189 11.59 -18.08 21.18
CA PRO A 189 10.96 -18.05 22.50
C PRO A 189 11.93 -18.59 23.55
N THR A 190 12.01 -17.93 24.70
CA THR A 190 12.79 -18.39 25.84
C THR A 190 11.92 -19.35 26.67
N ILE A 191 12.25 -20.63 26.62
CA ILE A 191 11.61 -21.67 27.41
C ILE A 191 12.64 -22.16 28.40
N GLU A 192 12.33 -22.13 29.69
CA GLU A 192 13.24 -22.59 30.74
C GLU A 192 13.59 -24.06 30.53
N ASN A 193 14.87 -24.39 30.60
CA ASN A 193 15.41 -25.73 30.43
C ASN A 193 15.06 -26.44 29.10
N CYS A 194 14.78 -25.67 28.03
CA CYS A 194 14.33 -26.23 26.75
C CYS A 194 15.30 -27.21 26.11
N ASP A 195 16.60 -26.98 26.24
CA ASP A 195 17.63 -27.86 25.65
C ASP A 195 17.63 -29.26 26.27
N ASN A 196 17.52 -29.32 27.60
CA ASN A 196 17.43 -30.62 28.29
C ASN A 196 16.07 -31.29 28.00
N MET A 197 14.98 -30.53 28.01
CA MET A 197 13.65 -31.06 27.67
C MET A 197 13.61 -31.65 26.26
N LEU A 198 14.22 -30.94 25.27
CA LEU A 198 14.31 -31.43 23.90
C LEU A 198 15.16 -32.72 23.85
N ARG A 199 16.30 -32.73 24.53
CA ARG A 199 17.21 -33.88 24.58
C ARG A 199 16.52 -35.11 25.20
N ASP A 200 15.87 -34.92 26.35
CA ASP A 200 15.14 -35.99 27.04
C ASP A 200 13.99 -36.54 26.18
N LEU A 201 13.24 -35.66 25.53
CA LEU A 201 12.15 -36.03 24.62
C LEU A 201 12.67 -36.85 23.43
N CYS A 202 13.76 -36.41 22.81
CA CYS A 202 14.36 -37.13 21.68
C CYS A 202 14.90 -38.51 22.06
N TYR A 203 15.58 -38.62 23.19
CA TYR A 203 16.07 -39.93 23.66
C TYR A 203 14.93 -40.83 24.09
N SER A 204 13.93 -40.33 24.82
CA SER A 204 12.74 -41.09 25.19
C SER A 204 12.02 -41.65 23.96
N THR A 205 11.78 -40.82 22.95
CA THR A 205 11.15 -41.25 21.69
C THR A 205 12.03 -42.27 20.94
N ALA A 206 13.35 -42.08 20.93
CA ALA A 206 14.24 -43.02 20.28
C ALA A 206 14.22 -44.41 20.98
N HIS A 207 14.22 -44.46 22.32
CA HIS A 207 14.09 -45.70 23.06
C HIS A 207 12.72 -46.35 22.89
N GLU A 208 11.66 -45.59 22.81
CA GLU A 208 10.31 -46.11 22.51
C GLU A 208 10.26 -46.79 21.13
N LEU A 209 10.91 -46.20 20.13
CA LEU A 209 10.86 -46.69 18.74
C LEU A 209 11.87 -47.84 18.48
N TYR A 210 13.05 -47.80 19.09
CA TYR A 210 14.16 -48.72 18.76
C TYR A 210 14.58 -49.64 19.93
N GLY A 211 13.92 -49.49 21.10
CA GLY A 211 14.22 -50.25 22.29
C GLY A 211 15.35 -49.66 23.14
N GLU A 212 15.62 -50.26 24.30
CA GLU A 212 16.60 -49.78 25.29
C GLU A 212 18.02 -49.63 24.73
N ASN A 213 18.42 -50.58 23.86
CA ASN A 213 19.72 -50.55 23.19
C ASN A 213 19.58 -49.93 21.80
N LEU A 214 19.81 -48.63 21.69
CA LEU A 214 19.75 -47.94 20.40
C LEU A 214 20.79 -48.52 19.43
N PRO A 215 20.40 -48.80 18.18
CA PRO A 215 21.35 -49.11 17.11
C PRO A 215 22.40 -47.97 16.97
N GLU A 216 23.67 -48.35 16.75
CA GLU A 216 24.80 -47.42 16.68
C GLU A 216 24.55 -46.26 15.69
N LEU A 217 23.94 -46.56 14.54
CA LEU A 217 23.57 -45.56 13.53
C LEU A 217 22.62 -44.50 14.10
N ILE A 218 21.59 -44.94 14.84
CA ILE A 218 20.59 -44.04 15.44
C ILE A 218 21.22 -43.23 16.57
N ALA A 219 21.96 -43.86 17.47
CA ALA A 219 22.63 -43.20 18.59
C ALA A 219 23.60 -42.09 18.09
N THR A 220 24.42 -42.43 17.08
CA THR A 220 25.37 -41.48 16.48
C THR A 220 24.67 -40.32 15.81
N ARG A 221 23.61 -40.57 15.05
CA ARG A 221 22.85 -39.52 14.36
C ARG A 221 22.13 -38.62 15.37
N LEU A 222 21.45 -39.18 16.33
CA LEU A 222 20.73 -38.43 17.36
C LEU A 222 21.68 -37.51 18.13
N LYS A 223 22.83 -38.03 18.55
CA LYS A 223 23.85 -37.22 19.22
C LYS A 223 24.30 -36.05 18.32
N LYS A 224 24.62 -36.33 17.07
CA LYS A 224 25.09 -35.31 16.12
C LYS A 224 24.07 -34.19 15.90
N GLU A 225 22.77 -34.51 15.81
CA GLU A 225 21.70 -33.53 15.60
C GLU A 225 21.41 -32.69 16.86
N LEU A 226 21.61 -33.25 18.05
CA LEU A 226 21.40 -32.56 19.31
C LEU A 226 22.60 -31.72 19.78
N ASP A 227 23.80 -32.00 19.27
CA ASP A 227 25.04 -31.30 19.62
C ASP A 227 25.40 -30.18 18.58
N GLY A 228 24.70 -30.09 17.43
CA GLY A 228 24.91 -29.10 16.36
C GLY A 228 23.96 -27.95 16.46
#